data_ca9c3345975165ef8a35fb232e644deb
#
_entry.id   ca9c3345975165ef8a35fb232e644deb
#
_cell.length_a   1.000
_cell.length_b   1.000
_cell.length_c   1.000
_cell.angle_alpha   90.00
_cell.angle_beta   90.00
_cell.angle_gamma   90.00
#
_symmetry.space_group_name_H-M   'P 1'
#
loop_
_entity.id
_entity.type
_entity.pdbx_description
1 polymer ?
#
loop_
_entity_poly.entity_id
_entity_poly.type
_entity_poly.pdbx_seq_one_letter_code
_entity_poly.pdbx_strand_id
1 'polypeptide(L)' 'MAYHAVVEYAPESGYWASVRELPGCFSTGETIEELQANIREAIALHLEDLEDAPIPEGATVMKVAI' A
#
# COMPACT_ATOMS: atom_id res chain seq x y z
N MET A 1 1.99 4.56 13.59
CA MET A 1 1.45 3.21 13.37
C MET A 1 2.20 2.53 12.24
N ALA A 2 2.56 1.30 12.39
CA ALA A 2 3.36 0.59 11.40
C ALA A 2 2.47 -0.27 10.49
N TYR A 3 2.79 -0.27 9.20
CA TYR A 3 2.16 -1.16 8.24
C TYR A 3 3.03 -2.40 8.05
N HIS A 4 2.41 -3.52 7.77
CA HIS A 4 3.10 -4.77 7.54
C HIS A 4 3.03 -5.16 6.07
N ALA A 5 4.18 -5.25 5.45
CA ALA A 5 4.28 -5.69 4.07
C ALA A 5 4.60 -7.19 4.04
N VAL A 6 3.80 -7.92 3.30
CA VAL A 6 4.07 -9.36 3.05
C VAL A 6 4.91 -9.42 1.78
N VAL A 7 6.16 -9.84 1.93
CA VAL A 7 7.15 -9.83 0.85
C VAL A 7 7.32 -11.22 0.28
N GLU A 8 7.24 -11.32 -1.04
CA GLU A 8 7.53 -12.54 -1.77
C GLU A 8 8.62 -12.27 -2.79
N TYR A 9 9.43 -13.27 -3.07
CA TYR A 9 10.50 -13.18 -4.06
C TYR A 9 10.19 -14.07 -5.25
N ALA A 10 10.22 -13.49 -6.43
CA ALA A 10 10.10 -14.22 -7.69
C ALA A 10 11.39 -14.03 -8.48
N PRO A 11 12.14 -15.11 -8.80
CA PRO A 11 13.40 -14.99 -9.51
C PRO A 11 13.31 -14.22 -10.83
N GLU A 12 12.15 -14.25 -11.46
CA GLU A 12 11.92 -13.60 -12.76
C GLU A 12 11.58 -12.12 -12.63
N SER A 13 11.01 -11.70 -11.49
CA SER A 13 10.47 -10.35 -11.32
C SER A 13 11.07 -9.59 -10.16
N GLY A 14 11.89 -10.22 -9.32
CA GLY A 14 12.43 -9.61 -8.12
C GLY A 14 11.49 -9.77 -6.93
N TYR A 15 11.41 -8.73 -6.11
CA TYR A 15 10.58 -8.75 -4.91
C TYR A 15 9.22 -8.14 -5.16
N TRP A 16 8.21 -8.69 -4.52
CA TRP A 16 6.85 -8.19 -4.56
C TRP A 16 6.30 -8.15 -3.14
N ALA A 17 5.58 -7.10 -2.82
CA ALA A 17 5.02 -6.95 -1.50
C ALA A 17 3.60 -6.38 -1.56
N SER A 18 2.75 -6.85 -0.65
CA SER A 18 1.44 -6.28 -0.44
C SER A 18 1.33 -5.80 0.99
N VAL A 19 0.59 -4.72 1.22
CA VAL A 19 0.38 -4.17 2.55
C VAL A 19 -0.85 -4.82 3.16
N ARG A 20 -0.65 -5.50 4.28
CA ARG A 20 -1.70 -6.26 4.97
C ARG A 20 -2.89 -5.40 5.37
N GLU A 21 -2.63 -4.21 5.89
CA GLU A 21 -3.63 -3.29 6.41
C GLU A 21 -4.34 -2.49 5.32
N LEU A 22 -3.81 -2.51 4.10
CA LEU A 22 -4.35 -1.72 2.99
C LEU A 22 -4.59 -2.63 1.79
N PRO A 23 -5.75 -3.28 1.70
CA PRO A 23 -6.06 -4.15 0.56
C PRO A 23 -5.92 -3.40 -0.77
N GLY A 24 -5.26 -4.03 -1.72
CA GLY A 24 -5.00 -3.41 -3.02
C GLY A 24 -3.74 -2.57 -3.08
N CYS A 25 -3.07 -2.34 -1.96
CA CYS A 25 -1.81 -1.61 -1.93
C CYS A 25 -0.64 -2.60 -2.04
N PHE A 26 0.08 -2.54 -3.15
CA PHE A 26 1.23 -3.42 -3.38
C PHE A 26 2.30 -2.69 -4.19
N SER A 27 3.50 -3.24 -4.19
CA SER A 27 4.59 -2.69 -4.98
C SER A 27 5.62 -3.77 -5.28
N THR A 28 6.56 -3.45 -6.17
CA THR A 28 7.64 -4.36 -6.57
C THR A 28 8.98 -3.64 -6.50
N GLY A 29 10.06 -4.40 -6.51
CA GLY A 29 11.40 -3.87 -6.54
C GLY A 29 12.41 -4.96 -6.83
N GLU A 30 13.53 -4.61 -7.43
CA GLU A 30 14.60 -5.57 -7.72
C GLU A 30 15.42 -5.91 -6.48
N THR A 31 15.44 -4.99 -5.51
CA THR A 31 16.13 -5.19 -4.23
C THR A 31 15.17 -4.88 -3.09
N ILE A 32 15.53 -5.31 -1.89
CA ILE A 32 14.73 -5.00 -0.69
C ILE A 32 14.69 -3.49 -0.45
N GLU A 33 15.79 -2.80 -0.66
CA GLU A 33 15.85 -1.35 -0.47
C GLU A 33 14.93 -0.62 -1.44
N GLU A 34 14.94 -1.03 -2.70
CA GLU A 34 14.06 -0.47 -3.72
C GLU A 34 12.60 -0.78 -3.40
N LEU A 35 12.31 -2.01 -2.98
CA LEU A 35 10.97 -2.40 -2.58
C LEU A 35 10.46 -1.55 -1.42
N GLN A 36 11.30 -1.32 -0.40
CA GLN A 36 10.91 -0.49 0.74
C GLN A 36 10.58 0.93 0.34
N ALA A 37 11.37 1.52 -0.54
CA ALA A 37 11.10 2.86 -1.05
C ALA A 37 9.80 2.90 -1.83
N ASN A 38 9.58 1.91 -2.70
CA ASN A 38 8.40 1.83 -3.53
C ASN A 38 7.13 1.56 -2.71
N ILE A 39 7.20 0.70 -1.71
CA ILE A 39 6.04 0.40 -0.88
C ILE A 39 5.66 1.59 -0.01
N ARG A 40 6.64 2.35 0.46
CA ARG A 40 6.40 3.56 1.23
C ARG A 40 5.65 4.61 0.41
N GLU A 41 6.06 4.78 -0.84
CA GLU A 41 5.38 5.65 -1.78
C GLU A 41 3.97 5.14 -2.11
N ALA A 42 3.83 3.83 -2.31
CA ALA A 42 2.54 3.23 -2.59
C ALA A 42 1.54 3.43 -1.44
N ILE A 43 2.00 3.31 -0.20
CA ILE A 43 1.16 3.56 0.97
C ILE A 43 0.71 5.03 1.00
N ALA A 44 1.63 5.95 0.78
CA ALA A 44 1.31 7.37 0.78
C ALA A 44 0.28 7.73 -0.29
N LEU A 45 0.46 7.21 -1.50
CA LEU A 45 -0.48 7.44 -2.59
C LEU A 45 -1.84 6.79 -2.33
N HIS A 46 -1.85 5.60 -1.76
CA HIS A 46 -3.08 4.90 -1.45
C HIS A 46 -3.91 5.66 -0.41
N LEU A 47 -3.26 6.18 0.63
CA LEU A 47 -3.93 6.98 1.65
C LEU A 47 -4.44 8.30 1.09
N GLU A 48 -3.69 8.92 0.20
CA GLU A 48 -4.09 10.13 -0.49
C GLU A 48 -5.33 9.90 -1.36
N ASP A 49 -5.35 8.81 -2.11
CA ASP A 49 -6.49 8.44 -2.94
C ASP A 49 -7.75 8.19 -2.12
N LEU A 50 -7.60 7.59 -0.93
CA LEU A 50 -8.74 7.38 -0.03
C LEU A 50 -9.33 8.69 0.48
N GLU A 51 -8.50 9.71 0.68
CA GLU A 51 -8.97 11.03 1.11
C GLU A 51 -9.70 11.77 0.00
N ASP A 52 -9.23 11.61 -1.23
CA ASP A 52 -9.75 12.32 -2.39
C ASP A 52 -10.82 11.54 -3.17
N ALA A 53 -11.00 10.27 -2.85
CA ALA A 53 -11.97 9.43 -3.55
C ALA A 53 -13.40 9.93 -3.35
N PRO A 54 -14.24 9.92 -4.41
CA PRO A 54 -15.64 10.28 -4.27
C PRO A 54 -16.33 9.37 -3.27
N ILE A 55 -17.17 9.95 -2.43
CA ILE A 55 -17.94 9.17 -1.45
C ILE A 55 -19.20 8.66 -2.13
N PRO A 56 -19.39 7.32 -2.19
CA PRO A 56 -20.62 6.77 -2.76
C PRO A 56 -21.84 7.24 -1.98
N GLU A 57 -22.94 7.41 -2.70
CA GLU A 57 -24.20 7.78 -2.07
C GLU A 57 -24.60 6.73 -1.02
N GLY A 58 -24.96 7.20 0.16
CA GLY A 58 -25.35 6.32 1.26
C GLY A 58 -24.19 5.80 2.09
N ALA A 59 -22.94 6.10 1.70
CA ALA A 59 -21.77 5.70 2.47
C ALA A 59 -21.52 6.69 3.61
N THR A 60 -20.98 6.17 4.70
CA THR A 60 -20.58 6.98 5.85
C THR A 60 -19.07 7.06 5.90
N VAL A 61 -18.56 8.27 6.05
CA VAL A 61 -17.12 8.49 6.21
C VAL A 61 -16.78 8.45 7.69
N MET A 62 -15.86 7.55 8.04
CA MET A 62 -15.36 7.45 9.40
C MET A 62 -13.86 7.75 9.39
N LYS A 63 -13.46 8.75 10.16
CA LYS A 63 -12.05 9.07 10.31
C LYS A 63 -11.44 8.14 11.34
N VAL A 64 -10.43 7.38 10.92
CA VAL A 64 -9.68 6.48 11.78
C VAL A 64 -8.33 7.11 12.08
N ALA A 65 -8.07 7.37 13.35
CA ALA A 65 -6.76 7.90 13.77
C ALA A 65 -5.71 6.80 13.64
N ILE A 66 -4.63 7.12 12.99
CA ILE A 66 -3.53 6.19 12.76
C ILE A 66 -2.32 6.67 13.55
#